data_4fab9c64055bd197ba419d3168c720de
#
_entry.id   4fab9c64055bd197ba419d3168c720de
#
_cell.length_a   1.000
_cell.length_b   1.000
_cell.length_c   1.000
_cell.angle_alpha   90.00
_cell.angle_beta   90.00
_cell.angle_gamma   90.00
#
_symmetry.space_group_name_H-M   'P 1'
#
loop_
_entity.id
_entity.type
_entity.pdbx_description
1 polymer ?
#
loop_
_entity_poly.entity_id
_entity_poly.type
_entity_poly.pdbx_seq_one_letter_code
_entity_poly.pdbx_strand_id
1 'polypeptide(L)'
;MTTRYGKWTSQPEGFVNLGNSHKVCKLQRSIYGLKQASWSWNLRFNEAVKEFDFIKNEDEPCVYKKVSGSAIVFLVLYVDDILLIWNDIPTLQKVKIWLGNCFSMKDLGEAAYILGIKIYRDRSRRIISLSQSAYG
;
A
#
# COMPACT_ATOMS: atom_id res chain seq x y z
N MET A 1 -0.19 2.84 12.66
CA MET A 1 -1.58 2.91 12.14
C MET A 1 -2.56 2.85 13.29
N THR A 2 -3.30 3.92 13.52
CA THR A 2 -4.31 3.97 14.58
C THR A 2 -5.64 3.51 13.99
N THR A 3 -6.15 2.35 14.42
CA THR A 3 -7.50 1.92 14.03
C THR A 3 -8.50 2.38 15.09
N ARG A 4 -9.59 3.01 14.68
CA ARG A 4 -10.71 3.42 15.56
C ARG A 4 -11.40 2.26 16.27
N TYR A 5 -11.21 1.03 15.78
CA TYR A 5 -11.81 -0.18 16.34
C TYR A 5 -10.77 -0.92 17.17
N GLY A 6 -10.95 -0.93 18.48
CA GLY A 6 -10.10 -1.67 19.39
C GLY A 6 -10.17 -3.16 19.08
N LYS A 7 -9.04 -3.77 18.79
CA LYS A 7 -8.91 -5.22 18.57
C LYS A 7 -8.55 -5.91 19.87
N TRP A 8 -9.18 -7.05 20.09
CA TRP A 8 -8.95 -7.88 21.26
C TRP A 8 -8.10 -9.08 20.90
N THR A 9 -7.12 -9.42 21.72
CA THR A 9 -6.27 -10.60 21.55
C THR A 9 -6.02 -11.25 22.91
N SER A 10 -5.62 -12.52 22.89
CA SER A 10 -5.13 -13.19 24.09
C SER A 10 -3.90 -12.49 24.65
N GLN A 11 -3.66 -12.64 25.95
CA GLN A 11 -2.44 -12.13 26.57
C GLN A 11 -1.22 -12.87 26.01
N PRO A 12 -0.11 -12.18 25.72
CA PRO A 12 1.12 -12.83 25.28
C PRO A 12 1.68 -13.78 26.34
N GLU A 13 2.34 -14.84 25.92
CA GLU A 13 3.06 -15.74 26.82
C GLU A 13 4.07 -14.94 27.69
N GLY A 14 4.16 -15.28 28.96
CA GLY A 14 5.01 -14.58 29.92
C GLY A 14 4.36 -13.35 30.58
N PHE A 15 3.21 -12.88 30.10
CA PHE A 15 2.45 -11.76 30.70
C PHE A 15 1.11 -12.19 31.29
N VAL A 16 0.84 -13.48 31.32
CA VAL A 16 -0.39 -14.05 31.90
C VAL A 16 -0.20 -14.23 33.41
N ASN A 17 -0.91 -13.44 34.21
CA ASN A 17 -0.97 -13.63 35.67
C ASN A 17 -2.06 -14.64 36.04
N LEU A 18 -1.79 -15.55 36.96
CA LEU A 18 -2.70 -16.61 37.41
C LEU A 18 -4.10 -16.10 37.83
N GLY A 19 -4.20 -14.89 38.35
CA GLY A 19 -5.48 -14.26 38.73
C GLY A 19 -6.23 -13.58 37.57
N ASN A 20 -5.62 -13.48 36.40
CA ASN A 20 -6.14 -12.72 35.27
C ASN A 20 -6.08 -13.48 33.92
N SER A 21 -5.93 -14.80 33.96
CA SER A 21 -5.78 -15.67 32.77
C SER A 21 -6.95 -15.59 31.78
N HIS A 22 -8.13 -15.20 32.25
CA HIS A 22 -9.33 -15.03 31.41
C HIS A 22 -9.42 -13.64 30.75
N LYS A 23 -8.56 -12.70 31.10
CA LYS A 23 -8.57 -11.36 30.52
C LYS A 23 -7.92 -11.36 29.15
N VAL A 24 -8.44 -10.50 28.26
CA VAL A 24 -7.93 -10.25 26.92
C VAL A 24 -7.36 -8.84 26.85
N CYS A 25 -6.38 -8.66 25.96
CA CYS A 25 -5.76 -7.36 25.73
C CYS A 25 -6.48 -6.62 24.59
N LYS A 26 -6.78 -5.35 24.82
CA LYS A 26 -7.22 -4.45 23.76
C LYS A 26 -6.02 -3.80 23.11
N LEU A 27 -5.79 -4.09 21.84
CA LEU A 27 -4.68 -3.49 21.11
C LEU A 27 -4.96 -2.01 20.84
N GLN A 28 -4.00 -1.15 21.18
CA GLN A 28 -4.06 0.28 20.83
C GLN A 28 -3.74 0.53 19.35
N ARG A 29 -2.95 -0.36 18.73
CA ARG A 29 -2.58 -0.30 17.30
C ARG A 29 -2.69 -1.68 16.68
N SER A 30 -2.91 -1.72 15.36
CA SER A 30 -2.88 -2.97 14.61
C SER A 30 -1.47 -3.54 14.58
N ILE A 31 -1.35 -4.87 14.73
CA ILE A 31 -0.09 -5.59 14.62
C ILE A 31 -0.05 -6.24 13.23
N TYR A 32 1.12 -6.21 12.59
CA TYR A 32 1.37 -6.89 11.32
C TYR A 32 1.05 -8.38 11.42
N GLY A 33 0.48 -8.96 10.35
CA GLY A 33 0.11 -10.37 10.29
C GLY A 33 -1.28 -10.72 10.81
N LEU A 34 -2.00 -9.79 11.42
CA LEU A 34 -3.42 -10.01 11.75
C LEU A 34 -4.29 -9.81 10.51
N LYS A 35 -5.22 -10.74 10.23
CA LYS A 35 -6.19 -10.59 9.12
C LYS A 35 -6.93 -9.25 9.13
N GLN A 36 -7.30 -8.78 10.31
CA GLN A 36 -7.98 -7.50 10.48
C GLN A 36 -7.06 -6.29 10.24
N ALA A 37 -5.73 -6.42 10.37
CA ALA A 37 -4.79 -5.33 10.09
C ALA A 37 -4.77 -5.00 8.58
N SER A 38 -4.73 -6.01 7.72
CA SER A 38 -4.82 -5.84 6.26
C SER A 38 -6.13 -5.19 5.84
N TRP A 39 -7.26 -5.64 6.41
CA TRP A 39 -8.57 -5.05 6.12
C TRP A 39 -8.64 -3.57 6.54
N SER A 40 -8.16 -3.23 7.73
CA SER A 40 -8.13 -1.85 8.23
C SER A 40 -7.21 -0.96 7.41
N TRP A 41 -6.08 -1.49 6.91
CA TRP A 41 -5.18 -0.81 6.01
C TRP A 41 -5.87 -0.49 4.68
N ASN A 42 -6.48 -1.50 4.05
CA ASN A 42 -7.19 -1.34 2.79
C ASN A 42 -8.32 -0.31 2.89
N LEU A 43 -9.08 -0.33 3.98
CA LEU A 43 -10.17 0.63 4.20
C LEU A 43 -9.63 2.06 4.27
N ARG A 44 -8.61 2.30 5.12
CA ARG A 44 -7.98 3.61 5.27
C ARG A 44 -7.34 4.09 3.98
N PHE A 45 -6.69 3.18 3.25
CA PHE A 45 -6.09 3.49 1.96
C PHE A 45 -7.16 3.91 0.94
N ASN A 46 -8.25 3.15 0.83
CA ASN A 46 -9.37 3.49 -0.05
C ASN A 46 -9.99 4.86 0.26
N GLU A 47 -10.13 5.20 1.53
CA GLU A 47 -10.64 6.51 1.95
C GLU A 47 -9.68 7.62 1.49
N ALA A 48 -8.38 7.49 1.78
CA ALA A 48 -7.38 8.48 1.42
C ALA A 48 -7.24 8.69 -0.10
N VAL A 49 -7.23 7.62 -0.89
CA VAL A 49 -7.10 7.75 -2.36
C VAL A 49 -8.32 8.41 -3.00
N LYS A 50 -9.51 8.20 -2.44
CA LYS A 50 -10.74 8.90 -2.88
C LYS A 50 -10.68 10.40 -2.57
N GLU A 51 -10.18 10.78 -1.40
CA GLU A 51 -10.00 12.19 -1.02
C GLU A 51 -9.00 12.91 -1.94
N PHE A 52 -8.06 12.20 -2.53
CA PHE A 52 -7.09 12.74 -3.49
C PHE A 52 -7.52 12.58 -4.96
N ASP A 53 -8.81 12.39 -5.23
CA ASP A 53 -9.44 12.26 -6.55
C ASP A 53 -8.98 11.05 -7.38
N PHE A 54 -8.54 9.99 -6.73
CA PHE A 54 -8.33 8.73 -7.42
C PHE A 54 -9.64 7.96 -7.57
N ILE A 55 -9.84 7.40 -8.73
CA ILE A 55 -10.96 6.51 -9.06
C ILE A 55 -10.46 5.08 -9.05
N LYS A 56 -11.14 4.23 -8.28
CA LYS A 56 -10.85 2.79 -8.24
C LYS A 56 -11.32 2.13 -9.52
N ASN A 57 -10.52 1.20 -10.06
CA ASN A 57 -10.94 0.35 -11.17
C ASN A 57 -11.97 -0.68 -10.66
N GLU A 58 -13.01 -0.94 -11.44
CA GLU A 58 -14.07 -1.88 -11.09
C GLU A 58 -13.61 -3.35 -11.28
N ASP A 59 -12.85 -3.61 -12.36
CA ASP A 59 -12.38 -4.96 -12.69
C ASP A 59 -11.16 -5.36 -11.85
N GLU A 60 -10.26 -4.38 -11.56
CA GLU A 60 -9.01 -4.59 -10.82
C GLU A 60 -9.01 -3.78 -9.52
N PRO A 61 -9.48 -4.34 -8.40
CA PRO A 61 -9.69 -3.61 -7.14
C PRO A 61 -8.44 -2.99 -6.53
N CYS A 62 -7.24 -3.42 -6.94
CA CYS A 62 -5.96 -2.90 -6.48
C CYS A 62 -5.43 -1.74 -7.36
N VAL A 63 -6.12 -1.39 -8.43
CA VAL A 63 -5.73 -0.36 -9.39
C VAL A 63 -6.60 0.88 -9.22
N TYR A 64 -5.94 2.03 -9.11
CA TYR A 64 -6.57 3.33 -9.01
C TYR A 64 -6.01 4.24 -10.09
N LYS A 65 -6.84 5.13 -10.61
CA LYS A 65 -6.48 6.07 -11.67
C LYS A 65 -6.84 7.48 -11.26
N LYS A 66 -5.93 8.42 -11.47
CA LYS A 66 -6.17 9.86 -11.36
C LYS A 66 -5.91 10.52 -12.71
N VAL A 67 -6.84 11.37 -13.15
CA VAL A 67 -6.71 12.15 -14.37
C VAL A 67 -6.82 13.64 -14.02
N SER A 68 -5.89 14.44 -14.50
CA SER A 68 -5.89 15.89 -14.35
C SER A 68 -5.47 16.53 -15.67
N GLY A 69 -6.46 16.95 -16.47
CA GLY A 69 -6.21 17.37 -17.86
C GLY A 69 -5.63 16.23 -18.71
N SER A 70 -4.43 16.43 -19.25
CA SER A 70 -3.68 15.40 -20.00
C SER A 70 -2.80 14.52 -19.11
N ALA A 71 -2.64 14.88 -17.84
CA ALA A 71 -1.83 14.11 -16.88
C ALA A 71 -2.62 12.92 -16.33
N ILE A 72 -2.01 11.75 -16.36
CA ILE A 72 -2.58 10.50 -15.86
C ILE A 72 -1.59 9.84 -14.91
N VAL A 73 -2.10 9.40 -13.76
CA VAL A 73 -1.35 8.57 -12.81
C VAL A 73 -2.18 7.33 -12.50
N PHE A 74 -1.58 6.15 -12.66
CA PHE A 74 -2.08 4.91 -12.11
C PHE A 74 -1.34 4.59 -10.83
N LEU A 75 -2.09 4.14 -9.84
CA LEU A 75 -1.58 3.65 -8.58
C LEU A 75 -2.03 2.20 -8.42
N VAL A 76 -1.08 1.29 -8.24
CA VAL A 76 -1.32 -0.12 -8.01
C VAL A 76 -0.88 -0.46 -6.59
N LEU A 77 -1.82 -0.92 -5.78
CA LEU A 77 -1.56 -1.34 -4.40
C LEU A 77 -1.36 -2.86 -4.36
N TYR A 78 -0.22 -3.30 -3.84
CA TYR A 78 0.03 -4.70 -3.56
C TYR A 78 0.58 -4.89 -2.15
N VAL A 79 -0.22 -5.44 -1.27
CA VAL A 79 0.07 -5.65 0.16
C VAL A 79 0.60 -4.36 0.82
N ASP A 80 1.91 -4.19 0.91
CA ASP A 80 2.58 -3.04 1.53
C ASP A 80 3.26 -2.12 0.50
N ASP A 81 3.31 -2.53 -0.76
CA ASP A 81 3.98 -1.80 -1.83
C ASP A 81 2.98 -1.03 -2.71
N ILE A 82 3.40 0.14 -3.16
CA ILE A 82 2.66 0.96 -4.11
C ILE A 82 3.53 1.17 -5.34
N LEU A 83 3.00 0.81 -6.51
CA LEU A 83 3.58 1.14 -7.81
C LEU A 83 2.84 2.32 -8.42
N LEU A 84 3.59 3.33 -8.83
CA LEU A 84 3.07 4.48 -9.57
C LEU A 84 3.49 4.41 -11.03
N ILE A 85 2.54 4.62 -11.94
CA ILE A 85 2.75 4.70 -13.39
C ILE A 85 2.18 6.04 -13.85
N TRP A 86 2.95 6.82 -14.58
CA TRP A 86 2.61 8.19 -14.91
C TRP A 86 3.07 8.62 -16.32
N ASN A 87 2.48 9.70 -16.81
CA ASN A 87 2.92 10.40 -18.01
C ASN A 87 3.39 11.84 -17.76
N ASP A 88 3.26 12.35 -16.52
CA ASP A 88 3.58 13.73 -16.15
C ASP A 88 4.34 13.78 -14.83
N ILE A 89 5.56 14.33 -14.84
CA ILE A 89 6.45 14.37 -13.66
C ILE A 89 5.90 15.29 -12.56
N PRO A 90 5.42 16.53 -12.83
CA PRO A 90 4.84 17.38 -11.79
C PRO A 90 3.68 16.71 -11.04
N THR A 91 2.82 16.01 -11.76
CA THR A 91 1.68 15.27 -11.16
C THR A 91 2.18 14.11 -10.31
N LEU A 92 3.19 13.36 -10.76
CA LEU A 92 3.83 12.32 -9.97
C LEU A 92 4.38 12.86 -8.64
N GLN A 93 5.08 14.01 -8.66
CA GLN A 93 5.65 14.60 -7.45
C GLN A 93 4.57 14.98 -6.44
N LYS A 94 3.45 15.53 -6.88
CA LYS A 94 2.29 15.83 -6.01
C LYS A 94 1.74 14.57 -5.35
N VAL A 95 1.61 13.48 -6.10
CA VAL A 95 1.14 12.19 -5.58
C VAL A 95 2.13 11.62 -4.56
N LYS A 96 3.44 11.67 -4.82
CA LYS A 96 4.48 11.21 -3.89
C LYS A 96 4.46 11.99 -2.57
N ILE A 97 4.36 13.31 -2.62
CA ILE A 97 4.28 14.18 -1.42
C ILE A 97 3.02 13.84 -0.63
N TRP A 98 1.88 13.70 -1.30
CA TRP A 98 0.63 13.33 -0.66
C TRP A 98 0.71 11.95 0.03
N LEU A 99 1.25 10.93 -0.65
CA LEU A 99 1.46 9.60 -0.07
C LEU A 99 2.36 9.66 1.18
N GLY A 100 3.46 10.41 1.11
CA GLY A 100 4.36 10.59 2.24
C GLY A 100 3.71 11.28 3.44
N ASN A 101 2.78 12.20 3.19
CA ASN A 101 2.03 12.91 4.25
C ASN A 101 0.92 12.04 4.87
N CYS A 102 0.25 11.22 4.06
CA CYS A 102 -0.84 10.36 4.55
C CYS A 102 -0.34 9.07 5.22
N PHE A 103 0.79 8.55 4.75
CA PHE A 103 1.34 7.26 5.17
C PHE A 103 2.84 7.37 5.41
N SER A 104 3.35 6.63 6.40
CA SER A 104 4.80 6.53 6.65
C SER A 104 5.46 5.64 5.59
N MET A 105 5.52 6.13 4.35
CA MET A 105 6.07 5.42 3.20
C MET A 105 7.42 5.99 2.79
N LYS A 106 8.29 5.10 2.30
CA LYS A 106 9.58 5.45 1.71
C LYS A 106 9.48 5.37 0.19
N ASP A 107 9.98 6.41 -0.49
CA ASP A 107 10.17 6.37 -1.94
C ASP A 107 11.40 5.51 -2.26
N LEU A 108 11.18 4.41 -2.97
CA LEU A 108 12.22 3.47 -3.39
C LEU A 108 12.82 3.82 -4.76
N GLY A 109 12.35 4.91 -5.37
CA GLY A 109 12.80 5.34 -6.68
C GLY A 109 12.17 4.56 -7.84
N GLU A 110 12.91 4.43 -8.96
CA GLU A 110 12.43 3.71 -10.14
C GLU A 110 12.31 2.20 -9.88
N ALA A 111 11.16 1.62 -10.23
CA ALA A 111 10.91 0.22 -10.00
C ALA A 111 11.76 -0.66 -10.93
N ALA A 112 12.66 -1.44 -10.34
CA ALA A 112 13.46 -2.45 -11.04
C ALA A 112 12.85 -3.85 -10.94
N TYR A 113 12.09 -4.11 -9.88
CA TYR A 113 11.37 -5.36 -9.62
C TYR A 113 10.00 -5.07 -9.03
N ILE A 114 9.03 -5.88 -9.40
CA ILE A 114 7.73 -5.95 -8.75
C ILE A 114 7.27 -7.41 -8.71
N LEU A 115 6.89 -7.92 -7.52
CA LEU A 115 6.40 -9.30 -7.35
C LEU A 115 7.37 -10.36 -7.88
N GLY A 116 8.69 -10.14 -7.74
CA GLY A 116 9.70 -11.04 -8.30
C GLY A 116 9.91 -10.93 -9.82
N ILE A 117 9.14 -10.08 -10.50
CA ILE A 117 9.29 -9.80 -11.92
C ILE A 117 10.28 -8.67 -12.09
N LYS A 118 11.32 -8.87 -12.89
CA LYS A 118 12.28 -7.83 -13.27
C LYS A 118 11.66 -6.92 -14.32
N ILE A 119 11.77 -5.63 -14.10
CA ILE A 119 11.34 -4.59 -15.04
C ILE A 119 12.59 -4.03 -15.73
N TYR A 120 12.69 -4.22 -17.03
CA TYR A 120 13.69 -3.57 -17.86
C TYR A 120 13.03 -2.41 -18.61
N ARG A 121 13.65 -1.23 -18.56
CA ARG A 121 13.13 -0.03 -19.21
C ARG A 121 14.22 0.68 -19.99
N ASP A 122 13.99 0.85 -21.29
CA ASP A 122 14.81 1.69 -22.16
C ASP A 122 13.97 2.88 -22.64
N ARG A 123 14.24 4.05 -22.04
CA ARG A 123 13.49 5.29 -22.36
C ARG A 123 13.80 5.81 -23.74
N SER A 124 15.03 5.61 -24.24
CA SER A 124 15.45 6.07 -25.56
C SER A 124 14.72 5.33 -26.68
N ARG A 125 14.49 4.05 -26.48
CA ARG A 125 13.78 3.16 -27.41
C ARG A 125 12.28 3.02 -27.11
N ARG A 126 11.80 3.63 -26.00
CA ARG A 126 10.43 3.51 -25.49
C ARG A 126 9.99 2.06 -25.26
N ILE A 127 10.91 1.22 -24.78
CA ILE A 127 10.68 -0.19 -24.52
C ILE A 127 10.56 -0.43 -23.02
N ILE A 128 9.58 -1.22 -22.64
CA ILE A 128 9.47 -1.86 -21.33
C ILE A 128 9.37 -3.35 -21.56
N SER A 129 10.20 -4.13 -20.87
CA SER A 129 10.12 -5.58 -20.86
C SER A 129 10.08 -6.13 -19.44
N LEU A 130 9.40 -7.25 -19.27
CA LEU A 130 9.22 -7.93 -18.02
C LEU A 130 9.88 -9.31 -18.12
N SER A 131 10.57 -9.73 -17.06
CA SER A 131 11.27 -11.02 -17.02
C SER A 131 11.08 -11.69 -15.67
N GLN A 132 10.78 -12.97 -15.69
CA GLN A 132 10.68 -13.85 -14.51
C GLN A 132 11.93 -14.72 -14.32
N SER A 133 13.08 -14.32 -14.81
CA SER A 133 14.32 -15.10 -14.76
C SER A 133 14.79 -15.50 -13.35
N ALA A 134 14.19 -14.96 -12.30
CA ALA A 134 14.45 -15.36 -10.91
C ALA A 134 13.74 -16.67 -10.48
N TYR A 135 12.87 -17.24 -11.33
CA TYR A 135 12.11 -18.47 -11.08
C TYR A 135 12.49 -19.59 -12.06
N GLY A 136 13.72 -19.57 -12.57
CA GLY A 136 14.28 -20.62 -13.40
C GLY A 136 15.12 -21.59 -12.59
#